data_47c70a0bc10a438be3d87087e8b08704
#
_entry.id   47c70a0bc10a438be3d87087e8b08704
#
_cell.length_a   1.000
_cell.length_b   1.000
_cell.length_c   1.000
_cell.angle_alpha   90.00
_cell.angle_beta   90.00
_cell.angle_gamma   90.00
#
_symmetry.space_group_name_H-M   'P 1'
#
loop_
_entity.id
_entity.type
_entity.pdbx_description
1 polymer ?
#
loop_
_entity_poly.entity_id
_entity_poly.type
_entity_poly.pdbx_seq_one_letter_code
_entity_poly.pdbx_strand_id
1 'polypeptide(L)'
;MTYANHNAFIDSFKTIPEMFQHAVATWPDREAFRQFDYAENAWISISWREYAEKVMRWRRAFHALGLERGARAAMLLTNSIEAVTFDEAVLGNAMVPVPLHAIDTPGSSAYILQDSGASFLVTTSIARWNAIAKAAEDNNEALPDLKTVVFLNEVIAPDTTQTL
;
A
#
# COMPACT_ATOMS: atom_id res chain seq x y z
N MET A 1 -2.43 -12.37 -31.33
CA MET A 1 -1.12 -11.83 -30.94
C MET A 1 -0.20 -13.03 -30.71
N THR A 2 0.93 -13.12 -31.39
CA THR A 2 1.89 -14.22 -31.18
C THR A 2 2.70 -13.98 -29.90
N TYR A 3 3.24 -15.01 -29.27
CA TYR A 3 4.07 -14.92 -28.07
C TYR A 3 5.21 -13.89 -28.21
N ALA A 4 5.87 -13.86 -29.38
CA ALA A 4 6.95 -12.91 -29.67
C ALA A 4 6.47 -11.44 -29.65
N ASN A 5 5.27 -11.15 -30.15
CA ASN A 5 4.70 -9.79 -30.12
C ASN A 5 4.24 -9.38 -28.70
N HIS A 6 3.87 -10.36 -27.87
CA HIS A 6 3.49 -10.09 -26.48
C HIS A 6 4.70 -9.69 -25.62
N ASN A 7 5.81 -10.41 -25.75
CA ASN A 7 7.04 -10.08 -25.02
C ASN A 7 7.59 -8.72 -25.45
N ALA A 8 7.66 -8.43 -26.75
CA ALA A 8 8.11 -7.12 -27.24
C ALA A 8 7.24 -5.96 -26.73
N PHE A 9 5.92 -6.19 -26.53
CA PHE A 9 5.04 -5.21 -25.95
C PHE A 9 5.35 -4.97 -24.47
N ILE A 10 5.52 -6.04 -23.67
CA ILE A 10 5.88 -5.92 -22.23
C ILE A 10 7.25 -5.26 -22.08
N ASP A 11 8.22 -5.67 -22.90
CA ASP A 11 9.59 -5.13 -22.88
C ASP A 11 9.66 -3.65 -23.30
N SER A 12 8.58 -3.09 -23.86
CA SER A 12 8.51 -1.66 -24.19
C SER A 12 8.37 -0.75 -22.94
N PHE A 13 7.90 -1.30 -21.83
CA PHE A 13 7.76 -0.57 -20.57
C PHE A 13 9.03 -0.73 -19.72
N LYS A 14 9.46 0.37 -19.12
CA LYS A 14 10.62 0.38 -18.23
C LYS A 14 10.25 0.19 -16.76
N THR A 15 9.01 0.49 -16.40
CA THR A 15 8.52 0.48 -15.02
C THR A 15 7.08 0.00 -14.93
N ILE A 16 6.69 -0.51 -13.75
CA ILE A 16 5.30 -0.90 -13.46
C ILE A 16 4.36 0.32 -13.59
N PRO A 17 4.69 1.52 -13.07
CA PRO A 17 3.86 2.72 -13.29
C PRO A 17 3.64 3.08 -14.77
N GLU A 18 4.59 2.83 -15.69
CA GLU A 18 4.36 3.03 -17.12
C GLU A 18 3.33 2.04 -17.68
N MET A 19 3.38 0.77 -17.26
CA MET A 19 2.38 -0.23 -17.63
C MET A 19 0.99 0.16 -17.12
N PHE A 20 0.90 0.60 -15.87
CA PHE A 20 -0.34 1.10 -15.27
C PHE A 20 -0.90 2.28 -16.06
N GLN A 21 -0.10 3.30 -16.36
CA GLN A 21 -0.52 4.46 -17.15
C GLN A 21 -1.02 4.06 -18.53
N HIS A 22 -0.34 3.12 -19.18
CA HIS A 22 -0.77 2.59 -20.47
C HIS A 22 -2.14 1.90 -20.38
N ALA A 23 -2.36 1.06 -19.36
CA ALA A 23 -3.64 0.38 -19.15
C ALA A 23 -4.78 1.37 -18.90
N VAL A 24 -4.56 2.38 -18.05
CA VAL A 24 -5.52 3.45 -17.79
C VAL A 24 -5.87 4.23 -19.05
N ALA A 25 -4.88 4.57 -19.87
CA ALA A 25 -5.10 5.33 -21.10
C ALA A 25 -5.81 4.51 -22.19
N THR A 26 -5.51 3.19 -22.25
CA THR A 26 -6.01 2.32 -23.32
C THR A 26 -7.40 1.74 -23.01
N TRP A 27 -7.65 1.43 -21.72
CA TRP A 27 -8.88 0.72 -21.31
C TRP A 27 -9.56 1.35 -20.09
N PRO A 28 -9.80 2.67 -20.06
CA PRO A 28 -10.26 3.38 -18.85
C PRO A 28 -11.52 2.77 -18.24
N ASP A 29 -12.45 2.33 -19.06
CA ASP A 29 -13.78 1.87 -18.63
C ASP A 29 -13.87 0.32 -18.53
N ARG A 30 -12.76 -0.41 -18.80
CA ARG A 30 -12.73 -1.86 -18.57
C ARG A 30 -12.46 -2.16 -17.10
N GLU A 31 -12.95 -3.33 -16.65
CA GLU A 31 -12.65 -3.86 -15.32
C GLU A 31 -11.13 -4.04 -15.15
N ALA A 32 -10.58 -3.44 -14.09
CA ALA A 32 -9.19 -3.61 -13.69
C ALA A 32 -9.05 -4.70 -12.62
N PHE A 33 -9.89 -4.64 -11.60
CA PHE A 33 -9.90 -5.58 -10.48
C PHE A 33 -11.30 -5.97 -10.07
N ARG A 34 -11.40 -7.16 -9.48
CA ARG A 34 -12.61 -7.67 -8.86
C ARG A 34 -12.28 -8.26 -7.50
N GLN A 35 -13.12 -7.95 -6.51
CA GLN A 35 -12.97 -8.40 -5.13
C GLN A 35 -14.34 -8.83 -4.59
N PHE A 36 -14.36 -9.87 -3.77
CA PHE A 36 -15.56 -10.24 -3.06
C PHE A 36 -15.74 -9.39 -1.81
N ASP A 37 -16.87 -8.71 -1.70
CA ASP A 37 -17.27 -7.97 -0.51
C ASP A 37 -18.09 -8.87 0.39
N TYR A 38 -17.53 -9.24 1.55
CA TYR A 38 -18.18 -10.13 2.51
C TYR A 38 -19.33 -9.45 3.25
N ALA A 39 -19.35 -8.13 3.38
CA ALA A 39 -20.42 -7.40 4.04
C ALA A 39 -21.68 -7.36 3.17
N GLU A 40 -21.47 -7.08 1.88
CA GLU A 40 -22.56 -7.05 0.89
C GLU A 40 -22.86 -8.42 0.26
N ASN A 41 -22.05 -9.45 0.57
CA ASN A 41 -22.10 -10.77 -0.01
C ASN A 41 -22.14 -10.74 -1.56
N ALA A 42 -21.32 -9.90 -2.16
CA ALA A 42 -21.30 -9.62 -3.60
C ALA A 42 -19.90 -9.44 -4.14
N TRP A 43 -19.74 -9.69 -5.45
CA TRP A 43 -18.54 -9.31 -6.16
C TRP A 43 -18.64 -7.83 -6.54
N ILE A 44 -17.65 -7.04 -6.10
CA ILE A 44 -17.44 -5.66 -6.54
C ILE A 44 -16.29 -5.63 -7.53
N SER A 45 -16.40 -4.75 -8.52
CA SER A 45 -15.31 -4.51 -9.47
C SER A 45 -15.06 -3.03 -9.62
N ILE A 46 -13.84 -2.68 -10.01
CA ILE A 46 -13.45 -1.31 -10.36
C ILE A 46 -12.85 -1.29 -11.76
N SER A 47 -13.14 -0.22 -12.49
CA SER A 47 -12.52 0.09 -13.77
C SER A 47 -11.09 0.60 -13.60
N TRP A 48 -10.31 0.62 -14.70
CA TRP A 48 -8.98 1.24 -14.71
C TRP A 48 -9.03 2.73 -14.33
N ARG A 49 -10.09 3.44 -14.71
CA ARG A 49 -10.32 4.83 -14.33
C ARG A 49 -10.48 5.00 -12.83
N GLU A 50 -11.37 4.22 -12.21
CA GLU A 50 -11.60 4.25 -10.76
C GLU A 50 -10.37 3.83 -9.98
N TYR A 51 -9.63 2.84 -10.49
CA TYR A 51 -8.35 2.44 -9.91
C TYR A 51 -7.36 3.60 -9.95
N ALA A 52 -7.22 4.29 -11.08
CA ALA A 52 -6.33 5.45 -11.21
C ALA A 52 -6.72 6.59 -10.25
N GLU A 53 -8.01 6.83 -10.04
CA GLU A 53 -8.48 7.84 -9.08
C GLU A 53 -8.09 7.48 -7.64
N LYS A 54 -8.19 6.20 -7.26
CA LYS A 54 -7.75 5.71 -5.95
C LYS A 54 -6.23 5.88 -5.78
N VAL A 55 -5.44 5.46 -6.77
CA VAL A 55 -3.98 5.64 -6.80
C VAL A 55 -3.61 7.12 -6.63
N MET A 56 -4.27 8.02 -7.37
CA MET A 56 -3.99 9.45 -7.27
C MET A 56 -4.33 10.06 -5.92
N ARG A 57 -5.35 9.53 -5.20
CA ARG A 57 -5.64 9.98 -3.82
C ARG A 57 -4.47 9.66 -2.88
N TRP A 58 -3.94 8.43 -2.93
CA TRP A 58 -2.77 8.04 -2.16
C TRP A 58 -1.53 8.87 -2.50
N ARG A 59 -1.25 9.06 -3.79
CA ARG A 59 -0.10 9.86 -4.23
C ARG A 59 -0.15 11.30 -3.70
N ARG A 60 -1.33 11.92 -3.69
CA ARG A 60 -1.55 13.24 -3.11
C ARG A 60 -1.37 13.23 -1.58
N ALA A 61 -1.84 12.20 -0.91
CA ALA A 61 -1.64 12.04 0.53
C ALA A 61 -0.16 11.93 0.88
N PHE A 62 0.61 11.12 0.17
CA PHE A 62 2.06 11.00 0.37
C PHE A 62 2.77 12.33 0.18
N HIS A 63 2.40 13.07 -0.85
CA HIS A 63 2.96 14.42 -1.07
C HIS A 63 2.60 15.38 0.07
N ALA A 64 1.35 15.38 0.53
CA ALA A 64 0.91 16.23 1.65
C ALA A 64 1.61 15.89 2.98
N LEU A 65 1.98 14.62 3.18
CA LEU A 65 2.75 14.15 4.33
C LEU A 65 4.26 14.39 4.19
N GLY A 66 4.72 14.95 3.09
CA GLY A 66 6.14 15.21 2.84
C GLY A 66 6.97 13.95 2.62
N LEU A 67 6.36 12.85 2.16
CA LEU A 67 7.11 11.64 1.82
C LEU A 67 7.84 11.83 0.49
N GLU A 68 9.14 11.71 0.55
CA GLU A 68 10.03 11.98 -0.58
C GLU A 68 10.30 10.72 -1.42
N ARG A 69 10.89 10.93 -2.58
CA ARG A 69 11.40 9.85 -3.43
C ARG A 69 12.36 8.96 -2.64
N GLY A 70 12.19 7.64 -2.75
CA GLY A 70 12.99 6.65 -2.03
C GLY A 70 12.51 6.39 -0.60
N ALA A 71 11.54 7.14 -0.07
CA ALA A 71 10.92 6.81 1.21
C ALA A 71 10.30 5.41 1.18
N ARG A 72 10.44 4.66 2.27
CA ARG A 72 9.86 3.33 2.39
C ARG A 72 8.49 3.43 3.04
N ALA A 73 7.50 2.91 2.35
CA ALA A 73 6.12 2.88 2.81
C ALA A 73 5.68 1.43 3.02
N ALA A 74 5.46 1.07 4.27
CA ALA A 74 5.02 -0.27 4.64
C ALA A 74 3.51 -0.42 4.53
N MET A 75 3.07 -1.64 4.21
CA MET A 75 1.67 -2.03 4.23
C MET A 75 1.48 -3.37 4.93
N LEU A 76 0.51 -3.41 5.83
CA LEU A 76 0.00 -4.61 6.47
C LEU A 76 -1.48 -4.76 6.12
N LEU A 77 -1.73 -5.13 4.88
CA LEU A 77 -3.05 -5.29 4.29
C LEU A 77 -3.19 -6.72 3.76
N THR A 78 -4.41 -7.23 3.77
CA THR A 78 -4.75 -8.45 3.04
C THR A 78 -4.83 -8.15 1.54
N ASN A 79 -4.72 -9.19 0.70
CA ASN A 79 -4.91 -9.06 -0.74
C ASN A 79 -6.27 -8.41 -1.04
N SER A 80 -6.25 -7.22 -1.59
CA SER A 80 -7.43 -6.38 -1.80
C SER A 80 -7.17 -5.30 -2.84
N ILE A 81 -8.25 -4.68 -3.32
CA ILE A 81 -8.15 -3.48 -4.19
C ILE A 81 -7.36 -2.37 -3.49
N GLU A 82 -7.52 -2.20 -2.18
CA GLU A 82 -6.77 -1.19 -1.42
C GLU A 82 -5.27 -1.49 -1.36
N ALA A 83 -4.88 -2.76 -1.20
CA ALA A 83 -3.47 -3.16 -1.18
C ALA A 83 -2.78 -2.86 -2.52
N VAL A 84 -3.36 -3.26 -3.65
CA VAL A 84 -2.78 -2.99 -4.98
C VAL A 84 -2.79 -1.50 -5.31
N THR A 85 -3.80 -0.77 -4.83
CA THR A 85 -3.89 0.69 -4.99
C THR A 85 -2.77 1.41 -4.26
N PHE A 86 -2.50 0.99 -3.03
CA PHE A 86 -1.42 1.54 -2.22
C PHE A 86 -0.06 1.25 -2.86
N ASP A 87 0.18 0.00 -3.26
CA ASP A 87 1.44 -0.42 -3.88
C ASP A 87 1.75 0.39 -5.15
N GLU A 88 0.79 0.51 -6.07
CA GLU A 88 0.94 1.32 -7.27
C GLU A 88 1.19 2.82 -6.97
N ALA A 89 0.55 3.35 -5.94
CA ALA A 89 0.76 4.74 -5.53
C ALA A 89 2.18 4.98 -4.98
N VAL A 90 2.70 4.04 -4.20
CA VAL A 90 4.07 4.06 -3.67
C VAL A 90 5.07 4.04 -4.83
N LEU A 91 4.93 3.09 -5.75
CA LEU A 91 5.78 2.98 -6.94
C LEU A 91 5.67 4.22 -7.82
N GLY A 92 4.45 4.74 -8.03
CA GLY A 92 4.19 5.93 -8.84
C GLY A 92 4.79 7.21 -8.29
N ASN A 93 5.10 7.27 -6.99
CA ASN A 93 5.85 8.35 -6.35
C ASN A 93 7.36 8.06 -6.26
N ALA A 94 7.83 7.00 -6.92
CA ALA A 94 9.21 6.53 -6.83
C ALA A 94 9.68 6.27 -5.39
N MET A 95 8.76 5.80 -4.56
CA MET A 95 8.99 5.29 -3.21
C MET A 95 9.21 3.78 -3.24
N VAL A 96 9.53 3.18 -2.11
CA VAL A 96 9.80 1.74 -1.98
C VAL A 96 8.69 1.10 -1.16
N PRO A 97 7.88 0.18 -1.73
CA PRO A 97 6.89 -0.55 -0.96
C PRO A 97 7.56 -1.60 -0.07
N VAL A 98 7.09 -1.72 1.17
CA VAL A 98 7.53 -2.71 2.15
C VAL A 98 6.31 -3.54 2.58
N PRO A 99 6.02 -4.66 1.91
CA PRO A 99 4.90 -5.50 2.28
C PRO A 99 5.20 -6.29 3.54
N LEU A 100 4.27 -6.24 4.51
CA LEU A 100 4.22 -7.09 5.69
C LEU A 100 3.11 -8.13 5.50
N HIS A 101 3.32 -9.35 5.97
CA HIS A 101 2.34 -10.40 5.82
C HIS A 101 1.44 -10.54 7.06
N ALA A 102 0.16 -10.80 6.83
CA ALA A 102 -0.82 -10.97 7.92
C ALA A 102 -0.51 -12.15 8.85
N ILE A 103 0.27 -13.14 8.37
CA ILE A 103 0.69 -14.33 9.12
C ILE A 103 1.97 -14.09 9.94
N ASP A 104 2.69 -12.99 9.72
CA ASP A 104 3.91 -12.68 10.44
C ASP A 104 3.61 -12.41 11.92
N THR A 105 4.55 -12.78 12.80
CA THR A 105 4.44 -12.39 14.20
C THR A 105 4.63 -10.89 14.36
N PRO A 106 4.09 -10.28 15.44
CA PRO A 106 4.34 -8.87 15.72
C PRO A 106 5.82 -8.50 15.76
N GLY A 107 6.67 -9.36 16.36
CA GLY A 107 8.12 -9.16 16.39
C GLY A 107 8.76 -9.20 15.00
N SER A 108 8.35 -10.12 14.11
CA SER A 108 8.85 -10.13 12.73
C SER A 108 8.47 -8.86 11.99
N SER A 109 7.24 -8.37 12.19
CA SER A 109 6.79 -7.11 11.58
C SER A 109 7.56 -5.91 12.13
N ALA A 110 7.83 -5.86 13.44
CA ALA A 110 8.64 -4.82 14.06
C ALA A 110 10.07 -4.81 13.49
N TYR A 111 10.69 -5.98 13.40
CA TYR A 111 12.02 -6.13 12.78
C TYR A 111 12.04 -5.62 11.34
N ILE A 112 11.07 -6.00 10.50
CA ILE A 112 11.03 -5.55 9.10
C ILE A 112 10.84 -4.03 9.01
N LEU A 113 10.01 -3.43 9.86
CA LEU A 113 9.82 -1.97 9.90
C LEU A 113 11.12 -1.25 10.28
N GLN A 114 11.84 -1.77 11.26
CA GLN A 114 13.13 -1.22 11.70
C GLN A 114 14.19 -1.39 10.61
N ASP A 115 14.40 -2.62 10.12
CA ASP A 115 15.45 -2.96 9.15
C ASP A 115 15.25 -2.21 7.82
N SER A 116 14.01 -2.09 7.36
CA SER A 116 13.70 -1.31 6.16
C SER A 116 13.83 0.19 6.36
N GLY A 117 13.79 0.70 7.59
CA GLY A 117 13.67 2.13 7.86
C GLY A 117 12.38 2.72 7.29
N ALA A 118 11.26 1.98 7.41
CA ALA A 118 9.97 2.45 6.91
C ALA A 118 9.51 3.71 7.64
N SER A 119 9.15 4.74 6.88
CA SER A 119 8.68 6.01 7.44
C SER A 119 7.15 6.13 7.50
N PHE A 120 6.47 5.19 6.88
CA PHE A 120 5.01 5.15 6.77
C PHE A 120 4.54 3.69 6.88
N LEU A 121 3.42 3.47 7.56
CA LEU A 121 2.71 2.19 7.62
C LEU A 121 1.22 2.40 7.36
N VAL A 122 0.63 1.57 6.50
CA VAL A 122 -0.82 1.43 6.38
C VAL A 122 -1.26 0.06 6.89
N THR A 123 -2.33 0.03 7.68
CA THR A 123 -2.93 -1.21 8.21
C THR A 123 -4.44 -1.07 8.35
N THR A 124 -5.15 -2.16 8.60
CA THR A 124 -6.60 -2.16 8.87
C THR A 124 -6.94 -2.36 10.35
N SER A 125 -5.94 -2.53 11.23
CA SER A 125 -6.21 -2.93 12.62
C SER A 125 -5.30 -2.20 13.62
N ILE A 126 -5.92 -1.39 14.48
CA ILE A 126 -5.25 -0.75 15.62
C ILE A 126 -4.68 -1.82 16.57
N ALA A 127 -5.43 -2.90 16.83
CA ALA A 127 -4.96 -3.98 17.71
C ALA A 127 -3.68 -4.64 17.18
N ARG A 128 -3.59 -4.82 15.85
CA ARG A 128 -2.40 -5.37 15.21
C ARG A 128 -1.21 -4.41 15.33
N TRP A 129 -1.44 -3.13 15.07
CA TRP A 129 -0.41 -2.10 15.27
C TRP A 129 0.10 -2.07 16.71
N ASN A 130 -0.80 -2.06 17.71
CA ASN A 130 -0.42 -2.05 19.12
C ASN A 130 0.42 -3.26 19.50
N ALA A 131 0.13 -4.44 18.94
CA ALA A 131 0.94 -5.64 19.15
C ALA A 131 2.35 -5.50 18.53
N ILE A 132 2.47 -4.89 17.35
CA ILE A 132 3.76 -4.63 16.71
C ILE A 132 4.57 -3.61 17.51
N ALA A 133 3.96 -2.49 17.92
CA ALA A 133 4.62 -1.46 18.72
C ALA A 133 5.12 -2.03 20.05
N LYS A 134 4.29 -2.82 20.73
CA LYS A 134 4.70 -3.50 21.96
C LYS A 134 5.85 -4.48 21.73
N ALA A 135 5.83 -5.25 20.66
CA ALA A 135 6.92 -6.19 20.36
C ALA A 135 8.22 -5.43 20.04
N ALA A 136 8.15 -4.28 19.40
CA ALA A 136 9.29 -3.41 19.14
C ALA A 136 9.92 -2.92 20.46
N GLU A 137 9.09 -2.48 21.42
CA GLU A 137 9.55 -2.09 22.76
C GLU A 137 10.18 -3.27 23.52
N ASP A 138 9.50 -4.41 23.58
CA ASP A 138 9.93 -5.59 24.31
C ASP A 138 11.27 -6.15 23.77
N ASN A 139 11.54 -6.01 22.47
CA ASN A 139 12.77 -6.43 21.81
C ASN A 139 13.85 -5.35 21.77
N ASN A 140 13.58 -4.15 22.27
CA ASN A 140 14.45 -2.98 22.14
C ASN A 140 14.74 -2.62 20.67
N GLU A 141 13.76 -2.85 19.80
CA GLU A 141 13.75 -2.50 18.37
C GLU A 141 13.04 -1.16 18.19
N ALA A 142 13.79 -0.06 18.32
CA ALA A 142 13.21 1.27 18.09
C ALA A 142 12.79 1.43 16.63
N LEU A 143 11.66 2.15 16.39
CA LEU A 143 11.16 2.50 15.06
C LEU A 143 11.33 4.00 14.78
N PRO A 144 12.57 4.54 14.78
CA PRO A 144 12.83 5.99 14.75
C PRO A 144 12.42 6.64 13.43
N ASP A 145 12.37 5.86 12.36
CA ASP A 145 12.01 6.37 11.03
C ASP A 145 10.51 6.37 10.77
N LEU A 146 9.73 5.59 11.54
CA LEU A 146 8.29 5.48 11.37
C LEU A 146 7.58 6.72 11.92
N LYS A 147 7.13 7.59 11.02
CA LYS A 147 6.51 8.88 11.35
C LYS A 147 4.99 8.87 11.29
N THR A 148 4.41 7.94 10.52
CA THR A 148 2.97 7.95 10.25
C THR A 148 2.44 6.51 10.17
N VAL A 149 1.38 6.25 10.91
CA VAL A 149 0.58 5.02 10.80
C VAL A 149 -0.84 5.39 10.41
N VAL A 150 -1.33 4.81 9.31
CA VAL A 150 -2.69 5.05 8.79
C VAL A 150 -3.54 3.79 8.97
N PHE A 151 -4.72 3.97 9.51
CA PHE A 151 -5.70 2.92 9.68
C PHE A 151 -6.81 3.06 8.64
N LEU A 152 -6.99 2.04 7.80
CA LEU A 152 -8.10 1.99 6.86
C LEU A 152 -9.33 1.42 7.57
N ASN A 153 -10.50 2.03 7.32
CA ASN A 153 -11.81 1.58 7.81
C ASN A 153 -12.01 1.65 9.33
N GLU A 154 -11.13 2.30 10.07
CA GLU A 154 -11.37 2.62 11.48
C GLU A 154 -11.62 4.11 11.66
N VAL A 155 -12.71 4.46 12.34
CA VAL A 155 -12.97 5.83 12.78
C VAL A 155 -12.24 6.01 14.11
N ILE A 156 -11.07 6.65 14.06
CA ILE A 156 -10.33 7.01 15.27
C ILE A 156 -10.97 8.28 15.82
N ALA A 157 -11.38 8.24 17.10
CA ALA A 157 -11.85 9.44 17.78
C ALA A 157 -10.70 10.50 17.80
N PRO A 158 -11.02 11.80 17.66
CA PRO A 158 -10.01 12.86 17.47
C PRO A 158 -9.01 13.03 18.61
N ASP A 159 -9.24 12.42 19.76
CA ASP A 159 -8.38 12.52 20.95
C ASP A 159 -7.26 11.45 21.02
N THR A 160 -7.16 10.57 20.03
CA THR A 160 -6.14 9.52 20.03
C THR A 160 -4.92 9.92 19.19
N THR A 161 -4.37 11.10 19.46
CA THR A 161 -3.04 11.46 18.94
C THR A 161 -2.01 10.77 19.82
N GLN A 162 -1.63 9.55 19.52
CA GLN A 162 -0.41 8.98 20.07
C GLN A 162 0.75 9.61 19.31
N THR A 163 1.38 10.57 19.95
CA THR A 163 2.70 11.05 19.56
C THR A 163 3.70 9.94 19.92
N LEU A 164 4.34 9.34 18.94
CA LEU A 164 5.48 8.47 19.14
C LEU A 164 6.69 9.27 19.59
#